data_981d0a957537c408e4eb1cb0ff3dbdd8
#
_entry.id   981d0a957537c408e4eb1cb0ff3dbdd8
#
_cell.length_a   1.000
_cell.length_b   1.000
_cell.length_c   1.000
_cell.angle_alpha   90.00
_cell.angle_beta   90.00
_cell.angle_gamma   90.00
#
_symmetry.space_group_name_H-M   'P 1'
#
loop_
_entity.id
_entity.type
_entity.pdbx_description
1 polymer ?
#
loop_
_entity_poly.entity_id
_entity_poly.type
_entity_poly.pdbx_seq_one_letter_code
_entity_poly.pdbx_strand_id
1 'polypeptide(L)'
;MVESRKVQESNHSTRQELFTVRLYFIVLTTLCLLWRSVEAEDYKYPFRDPYIATVTAAILNGDGLTPKPKRQVVHVPGLPGRNHLPALEGRGNVSVAVYRQDHPAPLLFILSGIGSNAYFGPATYFAGLFYQEGFHVVILPSPMSWNFALAASRSGAPGYAPEDARDLYEAMQNTLWLLRTRYHVATTRIDFLGASLGALEGAYLSVIDAEERKIGIDTYLLLNPPLDLTYALDKVDEWTALQNTFGRDKCKRLVGKALAIVESFSQERLDDPAVFDRLAKQFASFSTEEIQFLIAAALQTSLPELVYVTQGIHDQRAPAPTNDEARKRIRAAKNMTFKDYGERIALPWWKQQAAADHQGDLESFAGRGSLAPILDRLRGNAKVHIVHNADDVLVDRASIEELKAALGDQMTVFPYGGHLGNLWYSENKEFALRLFKTAPRTRQTARGVTSEDVAHGGAGR
;
A
#
# COMPACT_ATOMS: atom_id res chain seq x y z
N MET A 1 -29.49 49.38 49.23
CA MET A 1 -29.78 47.94 49.52
C MET A 1 -30.33 47.13 48.30
N VAL A 2 -30.69 47.76 47.18
CA VAL A 2 -31.24 47.07 45.97
C VAL A 2 -30.14 46.75 44.98
N GLU A 3 -29.03 47.48 44.89
CA GLU A 3 -27.94 47.22 43.96
C GLU A 3 -27.02 46.05 44.36
N SER A 4 -26.85 45.82 45.68
CA SER A 4 -26.03 44.71 46.17
C SER A 4 -26.64 43.31 45.93
N ARG A 5 -27.98 43.20 45.76
CA ARG A 5 -28.66 41.92 45.42
C ARG A 5 -28.50 41.52 43.96
N LYS A 6 -28.50 42.45 43.00
CA LYS A 6 -28.38 42.17 41.56
C LYS A 6 -26.97 41.66 41.19
N VAL A 7 -25.92 42.12 41.85
CA VAL A 7 -24.55 41.66 41.61
C VAL A 7 -24.31 40.24 42.15
N GLN A 8 -25.01 39.87 43.24
CA GLN A 8 -24.86 38.55 43.85
C GLN A 8 -25.61 37.47 43.06
N GLU A 9 -26.76 37.78 42.45
CA GLU A 9 -27.50 36.85 41.56
C GLU A 9 -26.81 36.64 40.22
N SER A 10 -26.18 37.66 39.62
CA SER A 10 -25.41 37.57 38.39
C SER A 10 -24.18 36.66 38.55
N ASN A 11 -23.46 36.75 39.67
CA ASN A 11 -22.28 35.91 39.95
C ASN A 11 -22.63 34.44 40.25
N HIS A 12 -23.86 34.16 40.70
CA HIS A 12 -24.30 32.79 40.96
C HIS A 12 -24.71 32.06 39.65
N SER A 13 -25.38 32.75 38.72
CA SER A 13 -25.75 32.24 37.39
C SER A 13 -24.50 31.91 36.59
N THR A 14 -23.52 32.80 36.50
CA THR A 14 -22.27 32.60 35.76
C THR A 14 -21.41 31.46 36.31
N ARG A 15 -21.41 31.27 37.65
CA ARG A 15 -20.72 30.12 38.28
C ARG A 15 -21.41 28.77 38.00
N GLN A 16 -22.74 28.73 37.96
CA GLN A 16 -23.49 27.53 37.63
C GLN A 16 -23.31 27.13 36.15
N GLU A 17 -23.31 28.07 35.23
CA GLU A 17 -23.05 27.83 33.83
C GLU A 17 -21.63 27.29 33.56
N LEU A 18 -20.61 27.91 34.21
CA LEU A 18 -19.22 27.44 34.11
C LEU A 18 -19.01 26.05 34.75
N PHE A 19 -19.75 25.72 35.81
CA PHE A 19 -19.69 24.42 36.45
C PHE A 19 -20.34 23.35 35.55
N THR A 20 -21.47 23.68 34.91
CA THR A 20 -22.17 22.79 34.00
C THR A 20 -21.35 22.52 32.74
N VAL A 21 -20.71 23.52 32.11
CA VAL A 21 -19.83 23.35 30.96
C VAL A 21 -18.60 22.53 31.31
N ARG A 22 -17.98 22.72 32.47
CA ARG A 22 -16.85 21.91 32.95
C ARG A 22 -17.26 20.45 33.21
N LEU A 23 -18.43 20.20 33.75
CA LEU A 23 -18.96 18.86 34.00
C LEU A 23 -19.24 18.11 32.65
N TYR A 24 -19.80 18.80 31.67
CA TYR A 24 -19.98 18.25 30.32
C TYR A 24 -18.67 17.92 29.65
N PHE A 25 -17.64 18.79 29.79
CA PHE A 25 -16.31 18.53 29.23
C PHE A 25 -15.62 17.33 29.89
N ILE A 26 -15.74 17.19 31.22
CA ILE A 26 -15.19 16.06 31.97
C ILE A 26 -15.94 14.76 31.61
N VAL A 27 -17.25 14.78 31.52
CA VAL A 27 -18.05 13.61 31.13
C VAL A 27 -17.77 13.20 29.69
N LEU A 28 -17.64 14.17 28.75
CA LEU A 28 -17.30 13.85 27.36
C LEU A 28 -15.89 13.26 27.21
N THR A 29 -14.91 13.83 27.91
CA THR A 29 -13.53 13.31 27.90
C THR A 29 -13.43 11.93 28.58
N THR A 30 -14.18 11.69 29.65
CA THR A 30 -14.20 10.39 30.34
C THR A 30 -14.92 9.32 29.49
N LEU A 31 -16.01 9.67 28.80
CA LEU A 31 -16.69 8.77 27.87
C LEU A 31 -15.78 8.42 26.66
N CYS A 32 -15.06 9.40 26.10
CA CYS A 32 -14.11 9.13 25.01
C CYS A 32 -12.94 8.25 25.46
N LEU A 33 -12.46 8.40 26.71
CA LEU A 33 -11.41 7.57 27.28
C LEU A 33 -11.88 6.15 27.60
N LEU A 34 -13.14 5.97 28.07
CA LEU A 34 -13.73 4.68 28.35
C LEU A 34 -14.04 3.91 27.06
N TRP A 35 -14.45 4.59 25.99
CA TRP A 35 -14.71 3.94 24.71
C TRP A 35 -13.42 3.43 24.02
N ARG A 36 -12.29 4.13 24.18
CA ARG A 36 -10.98 3.67 23.68
C ARG A 36 -10.44 2.45 24.44
N SER A 37 -10.74 2.32 25.73
CA SER A 37 -10.24 1.20 26.54
C SER A 37 -11.02 -0.11 26.32
N VAL A 38 -12.31 -0.04 26.01
CA VAL A 38 -13.14 -1.23 25.76
C VAL A 38 -12.78 -1.90 24.41
N GLU A 39 -12.56 -1.12 23.34
CA GLU A 39 -12.14 -1.68 22.04
C GLU A 39 -10.75 -2.32 22.08
N ALA A 40 -9.83 -1.81 22.91
CA ALA A 40 -8.48 -2.36 23.03
C ALA A 40 -8.41 -3.65 23.85
N GLU A 41 -9.34 -3.87 24.79
CA GLU A 41 -9.40 -5.10 25.60
C GLU A 41 -9.98 -6.29 24.81
N ASP A 42 -10.88 -6.05 23.86
CA ASP A 42 -11.53 -7.12 23.08
C ASP A 42 -10.68 -7.61 21.90
N TYR A 43 -9.75 -6.80 21.38
CA TYR A 43 -8.89 -7.19 20.27
C TYR A 43 -7.68 -7.99 20.76
N LYS A 44 -7.72 -9.32 20.60
CA LYS A 44 -6.76 -10.28 21.17
C LYS A 44 -5.61 -10.63 20.22
N TYR A 45 -5.21 -9.72 19.32
CA TYR A 45 -4.05 -9.92 18.47
C TYR A 45 -2.79 -10.21 19.32
N PRO A 46 -2.02 -11.28 19.02
CA PRO A 46 -1.01 -11.81 19.93
C PRO A 46 0.26 -10.96 20.04
N PHE A 47 0.61 -10.19 19.02
CA PHE A 47 1.83 -9.37 19.02
C PHE A 47 1.54 -7.95 19.48
N ARG A 48 2.10 -7.56 20.62
CA ARG A 48 1.98 -6.20 21.21
C ARG A 48 3.13 -5.27 20.81
N ASP A 49 4.28 -5.84 20.43
CA ASP A 49 5.40 -5.09 19.88
C ASP A 49 5.13 -4.81 18.39
N PRO A 50 5.03 -3.53 17.98
CA PRO A 50 4.65 -3.18 16.61
C PRO A 50 5.72 -3.54 15.58
N TYR A 51 6.98 -3.62 15.95
CA TYR A 51 8.05 -4.05 15.05
C TYR A 51 7.98 -5.55 14.80
N ILE A 52 7.77 -6.34 15.86
CA ILE A 52 7.54 -7.79 15.73
C ILE A 52 6.27 -8.04 14.91
N ALA A 53 5.18 -7.31 15.18
CA ALA A 53 3.96 -7.39 14.39
C ALA A 53 4.26 -7.13 12.90
N THR A 54 4.99 -6.07 12.59
CA THR A 54 5.34 -5.68 11.19
C THR A 54 6.10 -6.78 10.46
N VAL A 55 7.12 -7.39 11.08
CA VAL A 55 7.90 -8.44 10.39
C VAL A 55 7.11 -9.72 10.16
N THR A 56 6.02 -9.96 10.90
CA THR A 56 5.15 -11.13 10.64
C THR A 56 4.46 -11.04 9.28
N ALA A 57 4.31 -9.85 8.69
CA ALA A 57 3.80 -9.69 7.34
C ALA A 57 4.69 -10.38 6.29
N ALA A 58 5.99 -10.50 6.53
CA ALA A 58 6.93 -11.15 5.61
C ALA A 58 6.71 -12.68 5.51
N ILE A 59 6.06 -13.30 6.51
CA ILE A 59 5.77 -14.73 6.54
C ILE A 59 4.49 -15.05 5.76
N LEU A 60 3.63 -14.06 5.60
CA LEU A 60 2.38 -14.23 4.86
C LEU A 60 2.68 -14.61 3.41
N ASN A 61 2.18 -15.76 3.01
CA ASN A 61 2.21 -16.18 1.61
C ASN A 61 1.00 -17.08 1.32
N GLY A 62 0.71 -17.32 0.04
CA GLY A 62 -0.39 -18.17 -0.38
C GLY A 62 -0.08 -19.67 -0.31
N ASP A 63 1.12 -20.06 0.10
CA ASP A 63 1.57 -21.46 0.03
C ASP A 63 0.94 -22.37 1.09
N GLY A 64 0.54 -21.80 2.23
CA GLY A 64 -0.19 -22.52 3.30
C GLY A 64 -1.67 -22.78 2.99
N LEU A 65 -2.21 -22.27 1.88
CA LEU A 65 -3.62 -22.42 1.51
C LEU A 65 -3.85 -23.71 0.72
N THR A 66 -4.87 -24.47 1.07
CA THR A 66 -5.21 -25.76 0.44
C THR A 66 -6.67 -25.76 -0.03
N PRO A 67 -6.96 -26.10 -1.32
CA PRO A 67 -6.01 -26.38 -2.39
C PRO A 67 -5.24 -25.14 -2.83
N LYS A 68 -3.97 -25.32 -3.23
CA LYS A 68 -3.13 -24.22 -3.73
C LYS A 68 -3.65 -23.75 -5.09
N PRO A 69 -4.06 -22.47 -5.22
CA PRO A 69 -4.60 -21.97 -6.48
C PRO A 69 -3.52 -21.92 -7.56
N LYS A 70 -3.89 -22.27 -8.79
CA LYS A 70 -2.97 -22.22 -9.94
C LYS A 70 -2.76 -20.78 -10.38
N ARG A 71 -1.55 -20.25 -10.15
CA ARG A 71 -1.12 -18.94 -10.62
C ARG A 71 -0.71 -19.01 -12.10
N GLN A 72 -1.16 -18.04 -12.88
CA GLN A 72 -0.72 -17.80 -14.25
C GLN A 72 -0.10 -16.40 -14.33
N VAL A 73 1.07 -16.26 -14.96
CA VAL A 73 1.63 -14.94 -15.30
C VAL A 73 1.08 -14.54 -16.66
N VAL A 74 0.47 -13.38 -16.73
CA VAL A 74 -0.06 -12.77 -17.95
C VAL A 74 0.76 -11.53 -18.26
N HIS A 75 1.20 -11.43 -19.52
CA HIS A 75 1.97 -10.29 -20.02
C HIS A 75 1.02 -9.35 -20.79
N VAL A 76 0.74 -8.21 -20.17
CA VAL A 76 -0.10 -7.16 -20.75
C VAL A 76 0.80 -6.22 -21.56
N PRO A 77 0.44 -5.83 -22.78
CA PRO A 77 1.24 -4.91 -23.59
C PRO A 77 1.58 -3.65 -22.81
N GLY A 78 2.85 -3.31 -22.77
CA GLY A 78 3.35 -2.10 -22.11
C GLY A 78 3.51 -0.93 -23.09
N LEU A 79 4.14 0.13 -22.61
CA LEU A 79 4.39 1.36 -23.36
C LEU A 79 5.30 1.08 -24.59
N PRO A 80 4.97 1.64 -25.77
CA PRO A 80 5.81 1.52 -26.94
C PRO A 80 7.22 2.06 -26.74
N GLY A 81 8.21 1.45 -27.38
CA GLY A 81 9.60 1.96 -27.37
C GLY A 81 10.40 1.73 -26.08
N ARG A 82 9.87 0.96 -25.13
CA ARG A 82 10.52 0.70 -23.81
C ARG A 82 11.47 -0.53 -23.81
N ASN A 83 11.66 -1.22 -24.91
CA ASN A 83 12.49 -2.43 -25.01
C ASN A 83 13.98 -2.19 -25.27
N HIS A 84 14.47 -0.97 -25.07
CA HIS A 84 15.84 -0.57 -25.43
C HIS A 84 16.90 -0.79 -24.34
N LEU A 85 16.53 -1.32 -23.18
CA LEU A 85 17.49 -1.66 -22.13
C LEU A 85 18.04 -3.08 -22.37
N PRO A 86 19.33 -3.28 -22.69
CA PRO A 86 19.87 -4.57 -23.12
C PRO A 86 19.63 -5.71 -22.13
N ALA A 87 19.76 -5.44 -20.81
CA ALA A 87 19.54 -6.44 -19.77
C ALA A 87 18.06 -6.83 -19.59
N LEU A 88 17.12 -6.06 -20.19
CA LEU A 88 15.67 -6.22 -20.06
C LEU A 88 14.99 -6.34 -21.43
N GLU A 89 15.76 -6.69 -22.47
CA GLU A 89 15.24 -6.89 -23.81
C GLU A 89 14.10 -7.91 -23.80
N GLY A 90 13.00 -7.57 -24.47
CA GLY A 90 11.78 -8.39 -24.50
C GLY A 90 10.92 -8.35 -23.23
N ARG A 91 11.30 -7.56 -22.19
CA ARG A 91 10.56 -7.46 -20.94
C ARG A 91 9.71 -6.19 -20.80
N GLY A 92 9.45 -5.48 -21.89
CA GLY A 92 8.64 -4.26 -21.93
C GLY A 92 7.13 -4.47 -21.76
N ASN A 93 6.68 -5.64 -21.31
CA ASN A 93 5.28 -5.91 -20.96
C ASN A 93 5.05 -5.83 -19.46
N VAL A 94 3.87 -5.35 -19.06
CA VAL A 94 3.44 -5.39 -17.66
C VAL A 94 3.13 -6.83 -17.28
N SER A 95 3.81 -7.36 -16.27
CA SER A 95 3.62 -8.73 -15.80
C SER A 95 2.66 -8.77 -14.62
N VAL A 96 1.49 -9.37 -14.78
CA VAL A 96 0.49 -9.55 -13.74
C VAL A 96 0.35 -11.03 -13.38
N ALA A 97 0.12 -11.33 -12.08
CA ALA A 97 -0.19 -12.69 -11.66
C ALA A 97 -1.72 -12.85 -11.58
N VAL A 98 -2.25 -13.88 -12.24
CA VAL A 98 -3.69 -14.10 -12.38
C VAL A 98 -4.07 -15.45 -11.80
N TYR A 99 -5.13 -15.47 -11.01
CA TYR A 99 -5.81 -16.66 -10.49
C TYR A 99 -7.24 -16.64 -11.02
N ARG A 100 -7.62 -17.66 -11.79
CA ARG A 100 -8.89 -17.67 -12.50
C ARG A 100 -9.81 -18.76 -12.01
N GLN A 101 -11.07 -18.43 -11.78
CA GLN A 101 -12.18 -19.38 -11.69
C GLN A 101 -12.53 -19.88 -13.11
N ASP A 102 -13.21 -21.00 -13.21
CA ASP A 102 -13.71 -21.58 -14.46
C ASP A 102 -15.15 -21.15 -14.82
N HIS A 103 -15.73 -20.26 -14.01
CA HIS A 103 -17.08 -19.72 -14.14
C HIS A 103 -17.09 -18.19 -13.97
N PRO A 104 -18.19 -17.50 -14.34
CA PRO A 104 -18.33 -16.06 -14.07
C PRO A 104 -18.22 -15.75 -12.57
N ALA A 105 -17.32 -14.84 -12.20
CA ALA A 105 -17.00 -14.53 -10.80
C ALA A 105 -16.64 -13.05 -10.62
N PRO A 106 -16.70 -12.50 -9.39
CA PRO A 106 -16.12 -11.19 -9.09
C PRO A 106 -14.60 -11.22 -9.32
N LEU A 107 -14.03 -10.10 -9.74
CA LEU A 107 -12.59 -9.93 -9.94
C LEU A 107 -12.05 -8.96 -8.91
N LEU A 108 -11.01 -9.38 -8.20
CA LEU A 108 -10.27 -8.56 -7.25
C LEU A 108 -8.90 -8.20 -7.81
N PHE A 109 -8.63 -6.91 -7.98
CA PHE A 109 -7.26 -6.41 -8.17
C PHE A 109 -6.57 -6.25 -6.81
N ILE A 110 -5.34 -6.72 -6.70
CA ILE A 110 -4.49 -6.56 -5.51
C ILE A 110 -3.24 -5.78 -5.89
N LEU A 111 -2.94 -4.73 -5.12
CA LEU A 111 -1.73 -3.94 -5.24
C LEU A 111 -1.00 -3.88 -3.90
N SER A 112 0.20 -4.43 -3.86
CA SER A 112 1.06 -4.38 -2.67
C SER A 112 1.88 -3.09 -2.61
N GLY A 113 2.46 -2.83 -1.43
CA GLY A 113 3.36 -1.72 -1.19
C GLY A 113 4.77 -1.89 -1.76
N ILE A 114 5.68 -1.04 -1.28
CA ILE A 114 7.11 -1.06 -1.60
C ILE A 114 7.74 -2.39 -1.15
N GLY A 115 8.70 -2.90 -1.90
CA GLY A 115 9.43 -4.14 -1.59
C GLY A 115 8.65 -5.43 -1.85
N SER A 116 7.38 -5.34 -2.18
CA SER A 116 6.53 -6.49 -2.50
C SER A 116 6.56 -6.85 -3.98
N ASN A 117 6.24 -8.10 -4.29
CA ASN A 117 6.08 -8.56 -5.67
C ASN A 117 4.87 -9.50 -5.81
N ALA A 118 4.56 -9.85 -7.06
CA ALA A 118 3.41 -10.70 -7.39
C ALA A 118 3.62 -12.20 -7.11
N TYR A 119 4.76 -12.60 -6.54
CA TYR A 119 5.14 -14.01 -6.46
C TYR A 119 5.15 -14.57 -5.05
N PHE A 120 5.28 -13.73 -4.03
CA PHE A 120 5.25 -14.11 -2.61
C PHE A 120 4.79 -12.93 -1.74
N GLY A 121 4.61 -13.18 -0.44
CA GLY A 121 4.21 -12.18 0.54
C GLY A 121 2.70 -11.96 0.62
N PRO A 122 2.26 -10.89 1.29
CA PRO A 122 0.85 -10.61 1.59
C PRO A 122 -0.08 -10.63 0.38
N ALA A 123 0.40 -10.18 -0.80
CA ALA A 123 -0.43 -10.21 -2.01
C ALA A 123 -0.82 -11.63 -2.42
N THR A 124 0.10 -12.60 -2.33
CA THR A 124 -0.19 -13.99 -2.67
C THR A 124 -1.06 -14.66 -1.62
N TYR A 125 -0.94 -14.27 -0.34
CA TYR A 125 -1.83 -14.68 0.74
C TYR A 125 -3.28 -14.27 0.44
N PHE A 126 -3.51 -12.97 0.20
CA PHE A 126 -4.84 -12.49 -0.16
C PHE A 126 -5.35 -13.10 -1.47
N ALA A 127 -4.48 -13.25 -2.46
CA ALA A 127 -4.87 -13.88 -3.72
C ALA A 127 -5.38 -15.30 -3.52
N GLY A 128 -4.70 -16.11 -2.71
CA GLY A 128 -5.14 -17.44 -2.34
C GLY A 128 -6.45 -17.43 -1.56
N LEU A 129 -6.56 -16.56 -0.55
CA LEU A 129 -7.74 -16.40 0.29
C LEU A 129 -8.98 -16.06 -0.56
N PHE A 130 -8.91 -15.00 -1.39
CA PHE A 130 -10.04 -14.60 -2.21
C PHE A 130 -10.33 -15.55 -3.36
N TYR A 131 -9.32 -16.23 -3.91
CA TYR A 131 -9.55 -17.30 -4.88
C TYR A 131 -10.38 -18.43 -4.29
N GLN A 132 -10.11 -18.85 -3.03
CA GLN A 132 -10.93 -19.85 -2.33
C GLN A 132 -12.35 -19.39 -2.06
N GLU A 133 -12.56 -18.08 -1.94
CA GLU A 133 -13.87 -17.43 -1.80
C GLU A 133 -14.60 -17.19 -3.14
N GLY A 134 -14.06 -17.75 -4.23
CA GLY A 134 -14.68 -17.72 -5.56
C GLY A 134 -14.41 -16.47 -6.39
N PHE A 135 -13.36 -15.70 -6.09
CA PHE A 135 -12.96 -14.55 -6.91
C PHE A 135 -11.96 -14.95 -8.01
N HIS A 136 -12.03 -14.30 -9.16
CA HIS A 136 -10.84 -14.11 -9.97
C HIS A 136 -9.93 -13.12 -9.25
N VAL A 137 -8.63 -13.35 -9.25
CA VAL A 137 -7.70 -12.41 -8.62
C VAL A 137 -6.58 -12.02 -9.57
N VAL A 138 -6.23 -10.75 -9.58
CA VAL A 138 -5.12 -10.18 -10.34
C VAL A 138 -4.19 -9.44 -9.39
N ILE A 139 -2.94 -9.86 -9.27
CA ILE A 139 -1.92 -9.11 -8.56
C ILE A 139 -1.17 -8.23 -9.56
N LEU A 140 -1.20 -6.92 -9.31
CA LEU A 140 -0.52 -5.90 -10.11
C LEU A 140 0.92 -5.70 -9.61
N PRO A 141 1.87 -5.33 -10.48
CA PRO A 141 3.20 -4.90 -10.04
C PRO A 141 3.09 -3.55 -9.29
N SER A 142 3.85 -3.41 -8.19
CA SER A 142 3.95 -2.13 -7.49
C SER A 142 4.55 -1.05 -8.41
N PRO A 143 4.11 0.22 -8.34
CA PRO A 143 4.74 1.33 -9.05
C PRO A 143 6.25 1.42 -8.78
N MET A 144 6.69 1.14 -7.55
CA MET A 144 8.10 1.11 -7.18
C MET A 144 8.83 -0.19 -7.57
N SER A 145 8.34 -0.90 -8.59
CA SER A 145 9.03 -2.05 -9.19
C SER A 145 9.64 -1.71 -10.54
N TRP A 146 10.74 -2.38 -10.88
CA TRP A 146 11.39 -2.22 -12.18
C TRP A 146 10.47 -2.52 -13.36
N ASN A 147 9.56 -3.49 -13.21
CA ASN A 147 8.64 -3.89 -14.28
C ASN A 147 7.61 -2.81 -14.56
N PHE A 148 7.03 -2.20 -13.50
CA PHE A 148 6.10 -1.09 -13.68
C PHE A 148 6.81 0.13 -14.28
N ALA A 149 7.96 0.53 -13.74
CA ALA A 149 8.75 1.65 -14.26
C ALA A 149 9.07 1.50 -15.75
N LEU A 150 9.46 0.28 -16.16
CA LEU A 150 9.77 -0.01 -17.57
C LEU A 150 8.55 -0.03 -18.46
N ALA A 151 7.51 -0.75 -18.05
CA ALA A 151 6.43 -1.16 -18.94
C ALA A 151 5.16 -0.31 -18.82
N ALA A 152 4.90 0.32 -17.67
CA ALA A 152 3.66 1.02 -17.41
C ALA A 152 3.86 2.51 -17.12
N SER A 153 4.93 2.90 -16.41
CA SER A 153 5.13 4.30 -16.01
C SER A 153 5.50 5.18 -17.21
N ARG A 154 4.65 6.15 -17.53
CA ARG A 154 4.93 7.14 -18.59
C ARG A 154 6.14 7.99 -18.23
N SER A 155 6.25 8.36 -16.98
CA SER A 155 7.41 9.08 -16.46
C SER A 155 8.68 8.24 -16.54
N GLY A 156 8.60 6.91 -16.35
CA GLY A 156 9.76 6.05 -16.12
C GLY A 156 10.52 6.38 -14.83
N ALA A 157 9.98 7.29 -14.00
CA ALA A 157 10.50 7.70 -12.69
C ALA A 157 9.35 7.72 -11.68
N PRO A 158 8.77 6.54 -11.33
CA PRO A 158 7.63 6.46 -10.43
C PRO A 158 7.96 6.97 -9.02
N GLY A 159 6.94 7.27 -8.22
CA GLY A 159 7.03 7.81 -6.87
C GLY A 159 6.18 9.06 -6.68
N TYR A 160 5.37 9.44 -7.68
CA TYR A 160 4.37 10.49 -7.58
C TYR A 160 2.97 9.89 -7.75
N ALA A 161 2.32 9.59 -6.64
CA ALA A 161 1.08 8.81 -6.61
C ALA A 161 -0.03 9.30 -7.55
N PRO A 162 -0.28 10.61 -7.78
CA PRO A 162 -1.28 11.06 -8.75
C PRO A 162 -1.05 10.56 -10.18
N GLU A 163 0.20 10.51 -10.62
CA GLU A 163 0.55 10.05 -11.98
C GLU A 163 0.72 8.53 -12.03
N ASP A 164 1.34 7.95 -11.01
CA ASP A 164 1.50 6.48 -10.91
C ASP A 164 0.13 5.78 -10.90
N ALA A 165 -0.86 6.36 -10.20
CA ALA A 165 -2.23 5.84 -10.20
C ALA A 165 -2.91 5.94 -11.59
N ARG A 166 -2.63 6.99 -12.40
CA ARG A 166 -3.13 7.08 -13.78
C ARG A 166 -2.55 5.98 -14.66
N ASP A 167 -1.24 5.77 -14.57
CA ASP A 167 -0.54 4.73 -15.32
C ASP A 167 -1.02 3.34 -14.89
N LEU A 168 -1.26 3.14 -13.58
CA LEU A 168 -1.81 1.93 -13.03
C LEU A 168 -3.25 1.67 -13.52
N TYR A 169 -4.08 2.72 -13.56
CA TYR A 169 -5.46 2.63 -14.04
C TYR A 169 -5.52 2.18 -15.50
N GLU A 170 -4.63 2.69 -16.35
CA GLU A 170 -4.51 2.23 -17.74
C GLU A 170 -4.03 0.77 -17.82
N ALA A 171 -3.02 0.40 -17.03
CA ALA A 171 -2.56 -0.99 -16.97
C ALA A 171 -3.68 -1.95 -16.52
N MET A 172 -4.54 -1.53 -15.59
CA MET A 172 -5.72 -2.29 -15.17
C MET A 172 -6.75 -2.43 -16.30
N GLN A 173 -7.04 -1.35 -17.06
CA GLN A 173 -7.94 -1.40 -18.23
C GLN A 173 -7.42 -2.38 -19.27
N ASN A 174 -6.14 -2.28 -19.61
CA ASN A 174 -5.50 -3.19 -20.58
C ASN A 174 -5.51 -4.65 -20.10
N THR A 175 -5.32 -4.86 -18.79
CA THR A 175 -5.43 -6.18 -18.17
C THR A 175 -6.84 -6.74 -18.30
N LEU A 176 -7.87 -5.96 -17.96
CA LEU A 176 -9.27 -6.37 -18.10
C LEU A 176 -9.63 -6.71 -19.55
N TRP A 177 -9.22 -5.87 -20.48
CA TRP A 177 -9.44 -6.11 -21.91
C TRP A 177 -8.81 -7.43 -22.33
N LEU A 178 -7.55 -7.67 -21.96
CA LEU A 178 -6.84 -8.91 -22.31
C LEU A 178 -7.49 -10.15 -21.68
N LEU A 179 -7.87 -10.07 -20.40
CA LEU A 179 -8.55 -11.15 -19.69
C LEU A 179 -9.89 -11.51 -20.34
N ARG A 180 -10.67 -10.52 -20.77
CA ARG A 180 -11.97 -10.73 -21.41
C ARG A 180 -11.83 -11.28 -22.82
N THR A 181 -10.93 -10.70 -23.63
CA THR A 181 -10.85 -11.02 -25.07
C THR A 181 -10.04 -12.27 -25.36
N ARG A 182 -8.90 -12.45 -24.69
CA ARG A 182 -7.98 -13.56 -24.97
C ARG A 182 -8.14 -14.75 -24.02
N TYR A 183 -8.47 -14.46 -22.75
CA TYR A 183 -8.57 -15.48 -21.73
C TYR A 183 -10.02 -15.85 -21.38
N HIS A 184 -11.00 -15.18 -21.99
CA HIS A 184 -12.45 -15.40 -21.82
C HIS A 184 -12.90 -15.38 -20.35
N VAL A 185 -12.27 -14.51 -19.53
CA VAL A 185 -12.63 -14.34 -18.12
C VAL A 185 -13.90 -13.52 -18.03
N ALA A 186 -14.97 -14.12 -17.51
CA ALA A 186 -16.26 -13.47 -17.30
C ALA A 186 -16.31 -12.88 -15.88
N THR A 187 -16.33 -11.55 -15.78
CA THR A 187 -16.35 -10.82 -14.49
C THR A 187 -17.76 -10.37 -14.16
N THR A 188 -18.21 -10.58 -12.91
CA THR A 188 -19.54 -10.15 -12.44
C THR A 188 -19.50 -8.78 -11.73
N ARG A 189 -18.39 -8.42 -11.14
CA ARG A 189 -18.05 -7.11 -10.58
C ARG A 189 -16.54 -6.97 -10.46
N ILE A 190 -16.04 -5.78 -10.13
CA ILE A 190 -14.62 -5.49 -9.98
C ILE A 190 -14.39 -4.81 -8.63
N ASP A 191 -13.44 -5.33 -7.86
CA ASP A 191 -13.06 -4.83 -6.56
C ASP A 191 -11.54 -4.56 -6.53
N PHE A 192 -11.08 -3.76 -5.57
CA PHE A 192 -9.66 -3.39 -5.41
C PHE A 192 -9.22 -3.54 -3.95
N LEU A 193 -8.06 -4.14 -3.73
CA LEU A 193 -7.36 -4.20 -2.44
C LEU A 193 -5.96 -3.62 -2.61
N GLY A 194 -5.67 -2.56 -1.87
CA GLY A 194 -4.34 -1.96 -1.80
C GLY A 194 -3.74 -2.07 -0.42
N ALA A 195 -2.41 -2.26 -0.32
CA ALA A 195 -1.70 -2.31 0.96
C ALA A 195 -0.50 -1.35 0.96
N SER A 196 -0.33 -0.56 2.05
CA SER A 196 0.76 0.42 2.20
C SER A 196 0.77 1.42 1.03
N LEU A 197 1.86 1.55 0.27
CA LEU A 197 1.91 2.36 -0.95
C LEU A 197 0.79 1.97 -1.93
N GLY A 198 0.48 0.68 -2.06
CA GLY A 198 -0.64 0.23 -2.91
C GLY A 198 -2.00 0.70 -2.42
N ALA A 199 -2.15 1.01 -1.13
CA ALA A 199 -3.35 1.64 -0.57
C ALA A 199 -3.40 3.15 -0.88
N LEU A 200 -2.28 3.86 -0.85
CA LEU A 200 -2.18 5.24 -1.31
C LEU A 200 -2.55 5.36 -2.80
N GLU A 201 -1.98 4.50 -3.63
CA GLU A 201 -2.32 4.43 -5.06
C GLU A 201 -3.80 4.10 -5.27
N GLY A 202 -4.35 3.16 -4.48
CA GLY A 202 -5.76 2.78 -4.49
C GLY A 202 -6.69 3.95 -4.16
N ALA A 203 -6.27 4.85 -3.28
CA ALA A 203 -7.02 6.06 -2.97
C ALA A 203 -7.11 6.99 -4.19
N TYR A 204 -6.00 7.24 -4.87
CA TYR A 204 -6.00 8.01 -6.14
C TYR A 204 -6.77 7.30 -7.26
N LEU A 205 -6.65 5.97 -7.37
CA LEU A 205 -7.45 5.17 -8.30
C LEU A 205 -8.94 5.35 -8.07
N SER A 206 -9.39 5.41 -6.80
CA SER A 206 -10.80 5.59 -6.47
C SER A 206 -11.35 6.94 -6.94
N VAL A 207 -10.50 7.96 -6.93
CA VAL A 207 -10.81 9.29 -7.44
C VAL A 207 -10.90 9.27 -8.98
N ILE A 208 -9.90 8.67 -9.63
CA ILE A 208 -9.85 8.57 -11.10
C ILE A 208 -11.04 7.76 -11.63
N ASP A 209 -11.34 6.59 -11.03
CA ASP A 209 -12.45 5.74 -11.48
C ASP A 209 -13.83 6.37 -11.22
N ALA A 210 -13.98 7.18 -10.17
CA ALA A 210 -15.21 7.93 -9.91
C ALA A 210 -15.48 8.96 -11.01
N GLU A 211 -14.44 9.57 -11.59
CA GLU A 211 -14.52 10.54 -12.68
C GLU A 211 -14.69 9.87 -14.05
N GLU A 212 -13.76 8.97 -14.38
CA GLU A 212 -13.67 8.38 -15.72
C GLU A 212 -14.63 7.21 -15.95
N ARG A 213 -14.90 6.43 -14.90
CA ARG A 213 -15.81 5.25 -14.91
C ARG A 213 -15.51 4.21 -15.99
N LYS A 214 -14.23 4.08 -16.39
CA LYS A 214 -13.82 3.14 -17.43
C LYS A 214 -13.72 1.70 -16.91
N ILE A 215 -13.38 1.52 -15.63
CA ILE A 215 -13.31 0.22 -14.98
C ILE A 215 -14.61 -0.04 -14.21
N GLY A 216 -15.05 0.91 -13.41
CA GLY A 216 -16.25 0.81 -12.57
C GLY A 216 -16.01 -0.11 -11.38
N ILE A 217 -15.01 0.21 -10.56
CA ILE A 217 -14.68 -0.55 -9.35
C ILE A 217 -15.78 -0.34 -8.31
N ASP A 218 -16.27 -1.43 -7.73
CA ASP A 218 -17.39 -1.43 -6.79
C ASP A 218 -16.96 -1.18 -5.34
N THR A 219 -15.79 -1.69 -4.94
CA THR A 219 -15.29 -1.57 -3.56
C THR A 219 -13.76 -1.45 -3.54
N TYR A 220 -13.26 -0.54 -2.71
CA TYR A 220 -11.85 -0.37 -2.41
C TYR A 220 -11.60 -0.69 -0.93
N LEU A 221 -10.70 -1.64 -0.66
CA LEU A 221 -10.14 -1.88 0.66
C LEU A 221 -8.69 -1.43 0.68
N LEU A 222 -8.40 -0.40 1.49
CA LEU A 222 -7.11 0.25 1.57
C LEU A 222 -6.49 -0.02 2.95
N LEU A 223 -5.43 -0.84 2.97
CA LEU A 223 -4.80 -1.33 4.19
C LEU A 223 -3.55 -0.52 4.52
N ASN A 224 -3.54 0.13 5.68
CA ASN A 224 -2.41 0.92 6.19
C ASN A 224 -1.84 1.93 5.18
N PRO A 225 -2.66 2.78 4.51
CA PRO A 225 -2.13 3.82 3.63
C PRO A 225 -1.35 4.84 4.44
N PRO A 226 -0.17 5.31 3.99
CA PRO A 226 0.45 6.49 4.57
C PRO A 226 -0.36 7.73 4.21
N LEU A 227 -0.56 8.65 5.18
CA LEU A 227 -1.09 9.97 4.86
C LEU A 227 -0.07 10.76 4.04
N ASP A 228 1.20 10.69 4.46
CA ASP A 228 2.37 11.29 3.82
C ASP A 228 3.49 10.25 3.74
N LEU A 229 4.12 10.16 2.56
CA LEU A 229 5.23 9.24 2.34
C LEU A 229 6.54 9.68 3.03
N THR A 230 6.72 10.97 3.35
CA THR A 230 7.98 11.47 3.91
C THR A 230 8.31 10.80 5.23
N TYR A 231 7.33 10.69 6.15
CA TYR A 231 7.55 10.00 7.42
C TYR A 231 8.02 8.55 7.23
N ALA A 232 7.34 7.80 6.37
CA ALA A 232 7.68 6.40 6.10
C ALA A 232 9.08 6.27 5.49
N LEU A 233 9.42 7.13 4.52
CA LEU A 233 10.72 7.11 3.85
C LEU A 233 11.85 7.52 4.79
N ASP A 234 11.65 8.54 5.63
CA ASP A 234 12.61 8.96 6.65
C ASP A 234 12.88 7.83 7.65
N LYS A 235 11.83 7.11 8.10
CA LYS A 235 11.99 5.95 9.00
C LYS A 235 12.76 4.81 8.33
N VAL A 236 12.43 4.48 7.09
CA VAL A 236 13.15 3.42 6.34
C VAL A 236 14.61 3.81 6.14
N ASP A 237 14.91 5.06 5.81
CA ASP A 237 16.29 5.52 5.61
C ASP A 237 17.08 5.58 6.92
N GLU A 238 16.44 6.01 8.05
CA GLU A 238 17.00 5.95 9.39
C GLU A 238 17.40 4.50 9.77
N TRP A 239 16.50 3.54 9.56
CA TRP A 239 16.75 2.14 9.87
C TRP A 239 17.74 1.48 8.92
N THR A 240 17.80 1.92 7.67
CA THR A 240 18.84 1.49 6.73
C THR A 240 20.21 1.93 7.18
N ALA A 241 20.35 3.12 7.78
CA ALA A 241 21.62 3.63 8.28
C ALA A 241 22.22 2.76 9.40
N LEU A 242 21.42 1.91 10.09
CA LEU A 242 21.89 0.93 11.06
C LEU A 242 22.90 -0.06 10.47
N GLN A 243 22.89 -0.29 9.16
CA GLN A 243 23.91 -1.10 8.47
C GLN A 243 25.33 -0.61 8.73
N ASN A 244 25.53 0.71 8.91
CA ASN A 244 26.84 1.30 9.19
C ASN A 244 27.32 0.96 10.60
N THR A 245 26.40 0.90 11.57
CA THR A 245 26.66 0.50 12.96
C THR A 245 26.90 -1.00 13.08
N PHE A 246 26.11 -1.82 12.38
CA PHE A 246 26.19 -3.28 12.47
C PHE A 246 27.37 -3.86 11.68
N GLY A 247 27.77 -3.20 10.61
CA GLY A 247 28.77 -3.69 9.68
C GLY A 247 28.27 -4.84 8.80
N ARG A 248 28.97 -5.06 7.69
CA ARG A 248 28.54 -5.95 6.60
C ARG A 248 28.25 -7.39 7.04
N ASP A 249 29.10 -7.94 7.90
CA ASP A 249 28.96 -9.36 8.29
C ASP A 249 27.81 -9.60 9.25
N LYS A 250 27.54 -8.65 10.18
CA LYS A 250 26.36 -8.71 11.03
C LYS A 250 25.09 -8.57 10.20
N CYS A 251 25.02 -7.61 9.28
CA CYS A 251 23.88 -7.45 8.38
C CYS A 251 23.56 -8.72 7.59
N LYS A 252 24.57 -9.37 7.01
CA LYS A 252 24.38 -10.65 6.30
C LYS A 252 23.84 -11.75 7.21
N ARG A 253 24.35 -11.87 8.43
CA ARG A 253 23.84 -12.86 9.39
C ARG A 253 22.40 -12.59 9.79
N LEU A 254 22.04 -11.33 10.03
CA LEU A 254 20.67 -10.92 10.38
C LEU A 254 19.68 -11.26 9.25
N VAL A 255 19.99 -10.86 8.02
CA VAL A 255 19.15 -11.18 6.85
C VAL A 255 19.06 -12.69 6.64
N GLY A 256 20.17 -13.43 6.74
CA GLY A 256 20.16 -14.90 6.62
C GLY A 256 19.31 -15.58 7.69
N LYS A 257 19.39 -15.12 8.95
CA LYS A 257 18.56 -15.63 10.06
C LYS A 257 17.08 -15.31 9.82
N ALA A 258 16.73 -14.10 9.39
CA ALA A 258 15.36 -13.72 9.10
C ALA A 258 14.76 -14.54 7.95
N LEU A 259 15.51 -14.74 6.86
CA LEU A 259 15.07 -15.59 5.73
C LEU A 259 14.85 -17.04 6.16
N ALA A 260 15.72 -17.61 7.01
CA ALA A 260 15.55 -18.96 7.54
C ALA A 260 14.26 -19.07 8.39
N ILE A 261 13.91 -18.03 9.17
CA ILE A 261 12.64 -17.99 9.91
C ILE A 261 11.48 -17.94 8.92
N VAL A 262 11.47 -17.03 7.95
CA VAL A 262 10.42 -16.93 6.94
C VAL A 262 10.22 -18.27 6.22
N GLU A 263 11.29 -18.93 5.81
CA GLU A 263 11.24 -20.24 5.15
C GLU A 263 10.64 -21.31 6.06
N SER A 264 11.05 -21.37 7.34
CA SER A 264 10.58 -22.37 8.30
C SER A 264 9.08 -22.25 8.61
N PHE A 265 8.50 -21.05 8.50
CA PHE A 265 7.07 -20.80 8.72
C PHE A 265 6.25 -20.70 7.43
N SER A 266 6.87 -20.79 6.24
CA SER A 266 6.20 -20.59 4.96
C SER A 266 5.05 -21.54 4.65
N GLN A 267 5.04 -22.73 5.27
CA GLN A 267 4.00 -23.76 5.11
C GLN A 267 3.08 -23.89 6.34
N GLU A 268 3.33 -23.08 7.37
CA GLU A 268 2.57 -23.16 8.60
C GLU A 268 1.23 -22.42 8.48
N ARG A 269 0.26 -22.86 9.27
CA ARG A 269 -1.01 -22.16 9.41
C ARG A 269 -0.86 -21.05 10.45
N LEU A 270 -0.96 -19.81 10.01
CA LEU A 270 -0.81 -18.63 10.87
C LEU A 270 -2.01 -18.38 11.81
N ASP A 271 -3.10 -19.14 11.66
CA ASP A 271 -4.26 -19.13 12.57
C ASP A 271 -4.13 -20.16 13.72
N ASP A 272 -3.02 -20.90 13.80
CA ASP A 272 -2.72 -21.83 14.89
C ASP A 272 -1.97 -21.10 16.03
N PRO A 273 -2.51 -21.04 17.26
CA PRO A 273 -1.85 -20.40 18.40
C PRO A 273 -0.43 -20.92 18.69
N ALA A 274 -0.18 -22.21 18.45
CA ALA A 274 1.14 -22.80 18.67
C ALA A 274 2.19 -22.28 17.67
N VAL A 275 1.76 -21.85 16.49
CA VAL A 275 2.64 -21.19 15.50
C VAL A 275 3.04 -19.81 16.00
N PHE A 276 2.13 -19.06 16.61
CA PHE A 276 2.43 -17.72 17.16
C PHE A 276 3.48 -17.76 18.26
N ASP A 277 3.35 -18.69 19.20
CA ASP A 277 4.31 -18.81 20.30
C ASP A 277 5.72 -19.13 19.81
N ARG A 278 5.82 -20.00 18.79
CA ARG A 278 7.12 -20.31 18.15
C ARG A 278 7.68 -19.09 17.41
N LEU A 279 6.83 -18.40 16.66
CA LEU A 279 7.21 -17.22 15.89
C LEU A 279 7.66 -16.08 16.83
N ALA A 280 6.91 -15.79 17.88
CA ALA A 280 7.27 -14.80 18.88
C ALA A 280 8.63 -15.10 19.52
N LYS A 281 8.90 -16.34 19.89
CA LYS A 281 10.21 -16.78 20.44
C LYS A 281 11.36 -16.57 19.44
N GLN A 282 11.13 -16.82 18.15
CA GLN A 282 12.14 -16.57 17.11
C GLN A 282 12.48 -15.08 17.00
N PHE A 283 11.47 -14.22 16.93
CA PHE A 283 11.69 -12.78 16.81
C PHE A 283 12.17 -12.12 18.11
N ALA A 284 11.81 -12.63 19.27
CA ALA A 284 12.37 -12.18 20.55
C ALA A 284 13.89 -12.31 20.66
N SER A 285 14.53 -13.06 19.76
CA SER A 285 15.97 -13.21 19.68
C SER A 285 16.72 -12.09 18.94
N PHE A 286 15.98 -11.09 18.42
CA PHE A 286 16.53 -9.89 17.81
C PHE A 286 16.32 -8.67 18.72
N SER A 287 17.23 -7.69 18.66
CA SER A 287 16.95 -6.38 19.25
C SER A 287 15.96 -5.58 18.38
N THR A 288 15.39 -4.51 18.95
CA THR A 288 14.51 -3.61 18.20
C THR A 288 15.21 -3.04 16.98
N GLU A 289 16.47 -2.58 17.11
CA GLU A 289 17.24 -2.02 16.01
C GLU A 289 17.55 -3.09 14.93
N GLU A 290 17.72 -4.33 15.31
CA GLU A 290 17.91 -5.44 14.37
C GLU A 290 16.63 -5.69 13.57
N ILE A 291 15.46 -5.62 14.20
CA ILE A 291 14.17 -5.74 13.52
C ILE A 291 13.91 -4.53 12.60
N GLN A 292 14.18 -3.31 13.08
CA GLN A 292 14.11 -2.09 12.27
C GLN A 292 14.96 -2.20 11.00
N PHE A 293 16.23 -2.62 11.15
CA PHE A 293 17.10 -2.88 10.00
C PHE A 293 16.50 -3.93 9.03
N LEU A 294 15.92 -5.00 9.53
CA LEU A 294 15.33 -6.05 8.70
C LEU A 294 14.09 -5.54 7.94
N ILE A 295 13.24 -4.71 8.56
CA ILE A 295 12.11 -4.06 7.90
C ILE A 295 12.62 -3.16 6.76
N ALA A 296 13.60 -2.30 7.04
CA ALA A 296 14.17 -1.43 6.02
C ALA A 296 14.83 -2.20 4.87
N ALA A 297 15.60 -3.24 5.18
CA ALA A 297 16.22 -4.10 4.17
C ALA A 297 15.20 -4.78 3.25
N ALA A 298 14.07 -5.22 3.81
CA ALA A 298 12.97 -5.81 3.02
C ALA A 298 12.32 -4.78 2.08
N LEU A 299 12.04 -3.58 2.58
CA LEU A 299 11.41 -2.50 1.79
C LEU A 299 12.34 -1.99 0.68
N GLN A 300 13.65 -1.95 0.90
CA GLN A 300 14.62 -1.48 -0.09
C GLN A 300 14.99 -2.53 -1.17
N THR A 301 14.47 -3.75 -1.08
CA THR A 301 14.86 -4.85 -1.97
C THR A 301 14.68 -4.51 -3.46
N SER A 302 13.62 -3.77 -3.84
CA SER A 302 13.32 -3.40 -5.23
C SER A 302 14.02 -2.13 -5.72
N LEU A 303 14.58 -1.32 -4.82
CA LEU A 303 15.13 0.00 -5.17
C LEU A 303 16.31 -0.07 -6.16
N PRO A 304 17.29 -0.98 -6.04
CA PRO A 304 18.40 -1.03 -6.98
C PRO A 304 18.00 -1.33 -8.43
N GLU A 305 17.04 -2.19 -8.65
CA GLU A 305 16.51 -2.51 -9.97
C GLU A 305 15.68 -1.34 -10.53
N LEU A 306 14.90 -0.68 -9.67
CA LEU A 306 14.16 0.52 -10.05
C LEU A 306 15.11 1.63 -10.51
N VAL A 307 16.15 1.93 -9.72
CA VAL A 307 17.18 2.92 -10.06
C VAL A 307 17.81 2.60 -11.41
N TYR A 308 18.19 1.33 -11.64
CA TYR A 308 18.77 0.89 -12.90
C TYR A 308 17.85 1.17 -14.09
N VAL A 309 16.58 0.83 -13.97
CA VAL A 309 15.59 1.03 -15.03
C VAL A 309 15.34 2.51 -15.29
N THR A 310 15.11 3.30 -14.24
CA THR A 310 14.86 4.74 -14.36
C THR A 310 16.04 5.47 -15.00
N GLN A 311 17.27 5.16 -14.56
CA GLN A 311 18.47 5.70 -15.19
C GLN A 311 18.59 5.31 -16.67
N GLY A 312 18.27 4.07 -17.00
CA GLY A 312 18.32 3.59 -18.37
C GLY A 312 17.31 4.27 -19.28
N ILE A 313 16.10 4.52 -18.78
CA ILE A 313 15.05 5.24 -19.54
C ILE A 313 15.45 6.70 -19.78
N HIS A 314 16.06 7.35 -18.79
CA HIS A 314 16.38 8.78 -18.85
C HIS A 314 17.85 9.09 -19.19
N ASP A 315 18.64 8.07 -19.53
CA ASP A 315 20.10 8.19 -19.77
C ASP A 315 20.85 8.91 -18.62
N GLN A 316 20.39 8.71 -17.39
CA GLN A 316 21.03 9.29 -16.20
C GLN A 316 22.22 8.46 -15.76
N ARG A 317 23.33 9.12 -15.41
CA ARG A 317 24.62 8.44 -15.14
C ARG A 317 24.89 8.13 -13.67
N ALA A 318 24.15 8.74 -12.75
CA ALA A 318 24.32 8.45 -11.34
C ALA A 318 23.56 7.15 -10.96
N PRO A 319 24.07 6.32 -10.03
CA PRO A 319 25.39 6.43 -9.38
C PRO A 319 26.56 5.82 -10.15
N ALA A 320 26.34 5.22 -11.31
CA ALA A 320 27.39 4.56 -12.10
C ALA A 320 27.42 5.06 -13.56
N PRO A 321 28.56 4.97 -14.24
CA PRO A 321 28.71 5.31 -15.65
C PRO A 321 27.74 4.53 -16.55
N THR A 322 27.30 5.16 -17.64
CA THR A 322 26.34 4.56 -18.60
C THR A 322 26.87 3.30 -19.29
N ASN A 323 28.19 3.16 -19.43
CA ASN A 323 28.83 2.03 -20.12
C ASN A 323 29.00 0.80 -19.24
N ASP A 324 28.69 0.90 -17.94
CA ASP A 324 28.82 -0.23 -17.03
C ASP A 324 27.77 -1.30 -17.31
N GLU A 325 28.14 -2.54 -17.03
CA GLU A 325 27.20 -3.66 -17.08
C GLU A 325 26.06 -3.47 -16.06
N ALA A 326 24.88 -3.95 -16.40
CA ALA A 326 23.69 -3.86 -15.55
C ALA A 326 23.95 -4.28 -14.10
N ARG A 327 24.71 -5.36 -13.90
CA ARG A 327 25.08 -5.83 -12.55
C ARG A 327 25.94 -4.84 -11.76
N LYS A 328 26.83 -4.09 -12.41
CA LYS A 328 27.65 -3.08 -11.74
C LYS A 328 26.79 -1.88 -11.34
N ARG A 329 25.89 -1.45 -12.22
CA ARG A 329 24.96 -0.32 -11.97
C ARG A 329 23.98 -0.66 -10.84
N ILE A 330 23.35 -1.83 -10.86
CA ILE A 330 22.47 -2.31 -9.79
C ILE A 330 23.24 -2.43 -8.46
N ARG A 331 24.50 -2.89 -8.51
CA ARG A 331 25.35 -2.97 -7.31
C ARG A 331 25.68 -1.59 -6.75
N ALA A 332 25.96 -0.61 -7.60
CA ALA A 332 26.22 0.76 -7.16
C ALA A 332 24.98 1.38 -6.51
N ALA A 333 23.78 1.07 -7.01
CA ALA A 333 22.51 1.54 -6.46
C ALA A 333 22.10 0.90 -5.12
N LYS A 334 22.77 -0.19 -4.68
CA LYS A 334 22.42 -0.88 -3.41
C LYS A 334 22.58 -0.02 -2.15
N ASN A 335 23.38 1.01 -2.21
CA ASN A 335 23.59 1.92 -1.07
C ASN A 335 22.74 3.20 -1.19
N MET A 336 21.91 3.32 -2.21
CA MET A 336 20.97 4.45 -2.32
C MET A 336 19.81 4.23 -1.38
N THR A 337 19.34 5.32 -0.79
CA THR A 337 18.13 5.37 0.00
C THR A 337 16.94 5.79 -0.86
N PHE A 338 15.72 5.72 -0.34
CA PHE A 338 14.55 6.28 -1.03
C PHE A 338 14.66 7.79 -1.19
N LYS A 339 15.25 8.48 -0.21
CA LYS A 339 15.53 9.91 -0.32
C LYS A 339 16.53 10.19 -1.44
N ASP A 340 17.62 9.42 -1.55
CA ASP A 340 18.54 9.52 -2.69
C ASP A 340 17.84 9.33 -4.03
N TYR A 341 16.95 8.34 -4.15
CA TYR A 341 16.15 8.15 -5.36
C TYR A 341 15.27 9.36 -5.64
N GLY A 342 14.55 9.85 -4.63
CA GLY A 342 13.69 11.03 -4.75
C GLY A 342 14.46 12.27 -5.18
N GLU A 343 15.53 12.62 -4.46
CA GLU A 343 16.30 13.86 -4.68
C GLU A 343 17.13 13.86 -5.97
N ARG A 344 17.76 12.70 -6.28
CA ARG A 344 18.76 12.62 -7.36
C ARG A 344 18.19 12.11 -8.68
N ILE A 345 17.04 11.43 -8.66
CA ILE A 345 16.50 10.76 -9.85
C ILE A 345 15.07 11.25 -10.15
N ALA A 346 14.11 11.03 -9.25
CA ALA A 346 12.71 11.30 -9.53
C ALA A 346 12.41 12.80 -9.61
N LEU A 347 12.71 13.56 -8.57
CA LEU A 347 12.40 15.00 -8.51
C LEU A 347 13.08 15.84 -9.60
N PRO A 348 14.38 15.64 -9.94
CA PRO A 348 15.00 16.36 -11.05
C PRO A 348 14.28 16.16 -12.38
N TRP A 349 13.83 14.93 -12.63
CA TRP A 349 13.07 14.63 -13.85
C TRP A 349 11.70 15.32 -13.83
N TRP A 350 10.95 15.23 -12.73
CA TRP A 350 9.64 15.85 -12.58
C TRP A 350 9.69 17.37 -12.72
N LYS A 351 10.72 18.03 -12.17
CA LYS A 351 10.92 19.48 -12.31
C LYS A 351 11.07 19.95 -13.78
N GLN A 352 11.54 19.08 -14.66
CA GLN A 352 11.68 19.41 -16.09
C GLN A 352 10.35 19.39 -16.83
N GLN A 353 9.29 18.83 -16.25
CA GLN A 353 7.98 18.72 -16.90
C GLN A 353 7.15 20.01 -16.86
N ALA A 354 7.67 21.11 -16.40
CA ALA A 354 7.04 22.44 -16.38
C ALA A 354 5.67 22.56 -15.65
N ALA A 355 5.14 21.49 -15.07
CA ALA A 355 3.93 21.55 -14.27
C ALA A 355 4.20 22.21 -12.92
N ALA A 356 3.31 23.11 -12.48
CA ALA A 356 3.44 23.81 -11.20
C ALA A 356 3.55 22.82 -10.01
N ASP A 357 2.85 21.70 -10.11
CA ASP A 357 2.83 20.64 -9.09
C ASP A 357 4.16 19.89 -8.95
N HIS A 358 5.07 20.04 -9.90
CA HIS A 358 6.37 19.37 -9.88
C HIS A 358 7.51 20.26 -9.36
N GLN A 359 7.20 21.49 -8.93
CA GLN A 359 8.18 22.41 -8.38
C GLN A 359 8.34 22.26 -6.86
N GLY A 360 9.43 22.78 -6.30
CA GLY A 360 9.73 22.71 -4.87
C GLY A 360 10.79 21.67 -4.51
N ASP A 361 10.93 21.39 -3.23
CA ASP A 361 11.79 20.33 -2.70
C ASP A 361 11.08 18.96 -2.65
N LEU A 362 11.78 17.93 -2.18
CA LEU A 362 11.23 16.58 -2.12
C LEU A 362 10.05 16.48 -1.16
N GLU A 363 10.10 17.20 -0.03
CA GLU A 363 9.02 17.20 0.97
C GLU A 363 7.74 17.80 0.39
N SER A 364 7.83 18.97 -0.24
CA SER A 364 6.71 19.60 -0.94
C SER A 364 6.15 18.74 -2.06
N PHE A 365 7.02 18.03 -2.78
CA PHE A 365 6.62 17.12 -3.86
C PHE A 365 5.89 15.89 -3.31
N ALA A 366 6.42 15.26 -2.27
CA ALA A 366 5.80 14.12 -1.59
C ALA A 366 4.46 14.51 -0.95
N GLY A 367 4.37 15.70 -0.32
CA GLY A 367 3.14 16.22 0.26
C GLY A 367 2.02 16.39 -0.76
N ARG A 368 2.32 16.84 -1.98
CA ARG A 368 1.34 16.90 -3.08
C ARG A 368 0.89 15.53 -3.59
N GLY A 369 1.72 14.51 -3.44
CA GLY A 369 1.39 13.11 -3.73
C GLY A 369 0.78 12.35 -2.55
N SER A 370 0.53 13.00 -1.41
CA SER A 370 -0.06 12.40 -0.20
C SER A 370 -1.57 12.23 -0.31
N LEU A 371 -2.22 11.69 0.74
CA LEU A 371 -3.69 11.61 0.81
C LEU A 371 -4.36 12.96 1.06
N ALA A 372 -3.67 13.92 1.68
CA ALA A 372 -4.24 15.20 2.09
C ALA A 372 -4.98 15.94 0.95
N PRO A 373 -4.43 16.06 -0.28
CA PRO A 373 -5.11 16.74 -1.39
C PRO A 373 -6.43 16.11 -1.84
N ILE A 374 -6.66 14.84 -1.52
CA ILE A 374 -7.83 14.09 -2.00
C ILE A 374 -8.79 13.66 -0.87
N LEU A 375 -8.55 14.04 0.38
CA LEU A 375 -9.34 13.61 1.54
C LEU A 375 -10.84 13.88 1.39
N ASP A 376 -11.23 15.05 0.90
CA ASP A 376 -12.65 15.39 0.69
C ASP A 376 -13.30 14.50 -0.37
N ARG A 377 -12.56 14.12 -1.39
CA ARG A 377 -13.02 13.22 -2.45
C ARG A 377 -13.16 11.80 -1.93
N LEU A 378 -12.27 11.36 -1.06
CA LEU A 378 -12.35 10.05 -0.40
C LEU A 378 -13.56 9.99 0.53
N ARG A 379 -13.79 11.05 1.35
CA ARG A 379 -14.95 11.16 2.24
C ARG A 379 -16.28 11.07 1.47
N GLY A 380 -16.34 11.64 0.29
CA GLY A 380 -17.51 11.60 -0.59
C GLY A 380 -17.71 10.26 -1.34
N ASN A 381 -16.76 9.33 -1.25
CA ASN A 381 -16.79 8.07 -1.98
C ASN A 381 -17.09 6.88 -1.04
N ALA A 382 -18.36 6.51 -0.92
CA ALA A 382 -18.82 5.40 -0.05
C ALA A 382 -18.23 4.01 -0.44
N LYS A 383 -17.58 3.88 -1.58
CA LYS A 383 -16.91 2.65 -2.01
C LYS A 383 -15.55 2.45 -1.36
N VAL A 384 -14.98 3.49 -0.74
CA VAL A 384 -13.63 3.47 -0.13
C VAL A 384 -13.74 3.10 1.34
N HIS A 385 -13.00 2.07 1.73
CA HIS A 385 -12.86 1.61 3.11
C HIS A 385 -11.37 1.54 3.46
N ILE A 386 -10.99 2.24 4.52
CA ILE A 386 -9.60 2.27 5.01
C ILE A 386 -9.50 1.46 6.30
N VAL A 387 -8.46 0.64 6.40
CA VAL A 387 -8.09 -0.08 7.62
C VAL A 387 -6.70 0.35 8.03
N HIS A 388 -6.53 0.64 9.31
CA HIS A 388 -5.24 1.03 9.87
C HIS A 388 -4.98 0.34 11.22
N ASN A 389 -3.73 0.36 11.67
CA ASN A 389 -3.33 -0.04 13.01
C ASN A 389 -2.86 1.19 13.78
N ALA A 390 -3.31 1.36 15.03
CA ALA A 390 -2.96 2.53 15.85
C ALA A 390 -1.47 2.57 16.23
N ASP A 391 -0.79 1.44 16.14
CA ASP A 391 0.62 1.24 16.45
C ASP A 391 1.49 1.07 15.20
N ASP A 392 1.05 1.56 14.03
CA ASP A 392 1.81 1.48 12.78
C ASP A 392 3.16 2.20 12.90
N VAL A 393 4.25 1.49 12.60
CA VAL A 393 5.62 2.02 12.74
C VAL A 393 6.08 2.86 11.54
N LEU A 394 5.36 2.83 10.44
CA LEU A 394 5.65 3.59 9.20
C LEU A 394 4.67 4.74 8.96
N VAL A 395 3.69 4.94 9.82
CA VAL A 395 2.76 6.07 9.78
C VAL A 395 2.69 6.69 11.17
N ASP A 396 2.86 8.00 11.25
CA ASP A 396 2.80 8.64 12.55
C ASP A 396 1.36 8.63 13.10
N ARG A 397 1.26 8.61 14.41
CA ARG A 397 -0.02 8.48 15.10
C ARG A 397 -0.96 9.66 14.84
N ALA A 398 -0.43 10.87 14.72
CA ALA A 398 -1.25 12.05 14.47
C ALA A 398 -1.90 11.97 13.10
N SER A 399 -1.19 11.48 12.08
CA SER A 399 -1.72 11.21 10.74
C SER A 399 -2.85 10.17 10.77
N ILE A 400 -2.73 9.10 11.56
CA ILE A 400 -3.80 8.09 11.71
C ILE A 400 -5.05 8.72 12.36
N GLU A 401 -4.86 9.54 13.40
CA GLU A 401 -5.94 10.24 14.08
C GLU A 401 -6.62 11.27 13.16
N GLU A 402 -5.85 12.01 12.35
CA GLU A 402 -6.35 12.94 11.34
C GLU A 402 -7.18 12.23 10.28
N LEU A 403 -6.68 11.13 9.70
CA LEU A 403 -7.41 10.31 8.74
C LEU A 403 -8.73 9.79 9.34
N LYS A 404 -8.69 9.28 10.57
CA LYS A 404 -9.90 8.78 11.25
C LYS A 404 -10.92 9.89 11.49
N ALA A 405 -10.46 11.07 11.91
CA ALA A 405 -11.34 12.23 12.09
C ALA A 405 -11.96 12.69 10.76
N ALA A 406 -11.19 12.66 9.68
CA ALA A 406 -11.65 13.07 8.35
C ALA A 406 -12.64 12.08 7.72
N LEU A 407 -12.43 10.78 7.88
CA LEU A 407 -13.14 9.72 7.14
C LEU A 407 -14.24 9.02 7.96
N GLY A 408 -14.24 9.19 9.29
CA GLY A 408 -15.30 8.64 10.15
C GLY A 408 -15.47 7.13 9.99
N ASP A 409 -16.69 6.69 9.65
CA ASP A 409 -17.03 5.26 9.52
C ASP A 409 -16.39 4.56 8.31
N GLN A 410 -15.85 5.32 7.35
CA GLN A 410 -15.09 4.76 6.23
C GLN A 410 -13.72 4.22 6.66
N MET A 411 -13.26 4.54 7.88
CA MET A 411 -11.99 4.07 8.41
C MET A 411 -12.16 3.24 9.68
N THR A 412 -11.59 2.04 9.68
CA THR A 412 -11.48 1.17 10.86
C THR A 412 -10.03 1.20 11.36
N VAL A 413 -9.83 1.40 12.67
CA VAL A 413 -8.51 1.39 13.30
C VAL A 413 -8.45 0.26 14.32
N PHE A 414 -7.58 -0.72 14.08
CA PHE A 414 -7.28 -1.77 15.04
C PHE A 414 -6.22 -1.29 16.04
N PRO A 415 -6.31 -1.72 17.32
CA PRO A 415 -5.41 -1.22 18.36
C PRO A 415 -3.94 -1.59 18.14
N TYR A 416 -3.68 -2.77 17.56
CA TYR A 416 -2.36 -3.35 17.38
C TYR A 416 -2.25 -4.03 16.03
N GLY A 417 -1.01 -4.17 15.54
CA GLY A 417 -0.76 -4.85 14.28
C GLY A 417 0.50 -4.35 13.56
N GLY A 418 1.11 -3.27 14.04
CA GLY A 418 2.23 -2.62 13.36
C GLY A 418 1.86 -2.25 11.92
N HIS A 419 2.82 -2.29 11.02
CA HIS A 419 2.57 -2.07 9.59
C HIS A 419 2.21 -3.39 8.91
N LEU A 420 0.90 -3.62 8.65
CA LEU A 420 0.37 -4.80 7.94
C LEU A 420 0.55 -6.16 8.66
N GLY A 421 1.00 -6.20 9.89
CA GLY A 421 1.34 -7.47 10.56
C GLY A 421 0.13 -8.32 10.96
N ASN A 422 -1.03 -7.70 11.14
CA ASN A 422 -2.26 -8.37 11.59
C ASN A 422 -3.19 -8.84 10.45
N LEU A 423 -2.76 -8.81 9.19
CA LEU A 423 -3.60 -9.13 8.02
C LEU A 423 -4.15 -10.56 8.03
N TRP A 424 -3.43 -11.50 8.65
CA TRP A 424 -3.80 -12.91 8.79
C TRP A 424 -4.68 -13.19 10.02
N TYR A 425 -4.77 -12.24 10.96
CA TYR A 425 -5.55 -12.42 12.17
C TYR A 425 -7.06 -12.49 11.85
N SER A 426 -7.80 -13.32 12.59
CA SER A 426 -9.18 -13.69 12.25
C SER A 426 -10.08 -12.50 12.01
N GLU A 427 -10.07 -11.51 12.92
CA GLU A 427 -10.93 -10.33 12.83
C GLU A 427 -10.63 -9.47 11.58
N ASN A 428 -9.34 -9.30 11.25
CA ASN A 428 -8.92 -8.53 10.08
C ASN A 428 -9.27 -9.27 8.78
N LYS A 429 -8.99 -10.58 8.73
CA LYS A 429 -9.34 -11.45 7.61
C LYS A 429 -10.85 -11.48 7.37
N GLU A 430 -11.63 -11.66 8.42
CA GLU A 430 -13.09 -11.69 8.33
C GLU A 430 -13.68 -10.32 7.96
N PHE A 431 -13.08 -9.23 8.43
CA PHE A 431 -13.47 -7.88 8.01
C PHE A 431 -13.31 -7.73 6.49
N ALA A 432 -12.13 -8.09 5.95
CA ALA A 432 -11.87 -8.02 4.51
C ALA A 432 -12.85 -8.90 3.70
N LEU A 433 -13.08 -10.13 4.15
CA LEU A 433 -14.01 -11.05 3.49
C LEU A 433 -15.45 -10.55 3.51
N ARG A 434 -15.92 -10.05 4.66
CA ARG A 434 -17.30 -9.50 4.77
C ARG A 434 -17.49 -8.31 3.85
N LEU A 435 -16.52 -7.37 3.83
CA LEU A 435 -16.61 -6.17 3.00
C LEU A 435 -16.87 -6.52 1.53
N PHE A 436 -16.07 -7.42 0.97
CA PHE A 436 -16.22 -7.78 -0.43
C PHE A 436 -17.39 -8.71 -0.72
N LYS A 437 -17.90 -9.48 0.27
CA LYS A 437 -19.08 -10.34 0.09
C LYS A 437 -20.40 -9.57 0.16
N THR A 438 -20.46 -8.52 0.99
CA THR A 438 -21.69 -7.74 1.22
C THR A 438 -21.85 -6.55 0.29
N ALA A 439 -20.82 -6.19 -0.49
CA ALA A 439 -20.87 -5.08 -1.43
C ALA A 439 -22.07 -5.22 -2.41
N PRO A 440 -22.90 -4.17 -2.60
CA PRO A 440 -24.05 -4.23 -3.48
C PRO A 440 -23.61 -4.56 -4.90
N ARG A 441 -24.31 -5.51 -5.53
CA ARG A 441 -24.05 -5.89 -6.93
C ARG A 441 -24.53 -4.77 -7.85
N THR A 442 -23.63 -3.95 -8.35
CA THR A 442 -23.97 -2.99 -9.41
C THR A 442 -24.29 -3.79 -10.67
N ARG A 443 -25.53 -3.69 -11.18
CA ARG A 443 -25.88 -4.30 -12.47
C ARG A 443 -25.03 -3.64 -13.56
N GLN A 444 -23.92 -4.23 -13.94
CA GLN A 444 -23.26 -3.89 -15.19
C GLN A 444 -24.20 -4.28 -16.33
N THR A 445 -24.91 -3.29 -16.86
CA THR A 445 -25.47 -3.42 -18.22
C THR A 445 -24.26 -3.58 -19.13
N ALA A 446 -24.16 -4.73 -19.78
CA ALA A 446 -23.14 -5.04 -20.76
C ALA A 446 -23.22 -4.00 -21.90
N ARG A 447 -22.57 -2.86 -21.76
CA ARG A 447 -22.23 -1.98 -22.87
C ARG A 447 -21.09 -2.66 -23.59
N GLY A 448 -21.42 -3.33 -24.70
CA GLY A 448 -20.45 -3.86 -25.63
C GLY A 448 -19.53 -2.71 -26.06
N VAL A 449 -18.25 -2.86 -25.80
CA VAL A 449 -17.21 -2.04 -26.44
C VAL A 449 -17.29 -2.41 -27.92
N THR A 450 -17.82 -1.52 -28.73
CA THR A 450 -17.85 -1.68 -30.17
C THR A 450 -16.44 -1.49 -30.72
N SER A 451 -16.14 -2.20 -31.82
CA SER A 451 -14.83 -2.19 -32.51
C SER A 451 -14.37 -0.80 -33.02
N GLU A 452 -15.17 0.25 -32.83
CA GLU A 452 -14.86 1.62 -33.23
C GLU A 452 -14.01 2.40 -32.21
N ASP A 453 -13.98 2.00 -30.93
CA ASP A 453 -13.21 2.71 -29.91
C ASP A 453 -11.68 2.44 -29.96
N VAL A 454 -11.27 1.47 -30.77
CA VAL A 454 -9.84 1.07 -30.91
C VAL A 454 -9.14 1.80 -32.07
N ALA A 455 -9.87 2.47 -32.95
CA ALA A 455 -9.30 3.03 -34.19
C ALA A 455 -8.75 4.46 -34.06
N HIS A 456 -8.91 5.15 -32.94
CA HIS A 456 -8.54 6.59 -32.81
C HIS A 456 -7.29 6.87 -31.95
N GLY A 457 -6.55 5.86 -31.47
CA GLY A 457 -5.28 6.01 -30.77
C GLY A 457 -4.02 5.95 -31.64
N GLY A 458 -4.12 5.84 -32.94
CA GLY A 458 -3.01 5.48 -33.82
C GLY A 458 -2.68 6.44 -34.98
N ALA A 459 -3.04 7.71 -34.92
CA ALA A 459 -2.58 8.66 -35.95
C ALA A 459 -2.53 10.10 -35.42
N GLY A 460 -1.34 10.56 -35.09
CA GLY A 460 -1.09 11.97 -34.71
C GLY A 460 0.33 12.21 -34.25
N ARG A 461 1.26 12.26 -35.23
CA ARG A 461 2.62 12.88 -35.25
C ARG A 461 3.39 13.07 -33.95
#